data_d5d51491441985862e66d6da45cfef33
#
_entry.id   d5d51491441985862e66d6da45cfef33
#
_cell.length_a   1.000
_cell.length_b   1.000
_cell.length_c   1.000
_cell.angle_alpha   90.00
_cell.angle_beta   90.00
_cell.angle_gamma   90.00
#
_symmetry.space_group_name_H-M   'P 1'
#
loop_
_entity.id
_entity.type
_entity.pdbx_description
1 polymer ?
#
loop_
_entity_poly.entity_id
_entity_poly.type
_entity_poly.pdbx_seq_one_letter_code
_entity_poly.pdbx_strand_id
1 'polypeptide(L)'
;MKINTYAKINLNLKISKDIDDGLHNISSLIVPIDLYDSIEINETNTDVDNIRFDIEGIPKENTISKALNLLRSKSNLSVFFDVKIQKNIPIEAGLGGGSSNAAGIISMLTKKYNLPMPSYREIAINVGSDVPFFITGKPSNILGIGDIVDPLNLQKDINMILVVPNEKISTRNAFSKFDELSQDNLEINEYEDLKIFNDFWIPACTLEPNLLKI
;
A
#
# COMPACT_ATOMS: atom_id res chain seq x y z
N MET A 1 -11.38 -18.78 -6.37
CA MET A 1 -10.64 -18.66 -5.09
C MET A 1 -11.09 -17.38 -4.40
N LYS A 2 -11.05 -17.34 -3.06
CA LYS A 2 -11.43 -16.13 -2.29
C LYS A 2 -10.33 -15.79 -1.28
N ILE A 3 -10.11 -14.49 -1.05
CA ILE A 3 -9.15 -13.98 -0.05
C ILE A 3 -9.64 -12.64 0.49
N ASN A 4 -9.38 -12.38 1.77
CA ASN A 4 -9.52 -11.06 2.37
C ASN A 4 -8.14 -10.38 2.40
N THR A 5 -8.10 -9.10 2.04
CA THR A 5 -6.89 -8.30 1.96
C THR A 5 -7.02 -7.10 2.87
N TYR A 6 -6.25 -7.10 3.96
CA TYR A 6 -6.39 -6.18 5.08
C TYR A 6 -5.78 -4.82 4.81
N ALA A 7 -6.30 -3.78 5.43
CA ALA A 7 -5.73 -2.45 5.42
C ALA A 7 -4.50 -2.34 6.34
N LYS A 8 -3.80 -1.22 6.27
CA LYS A 8 -2.67 -0.89 7.17
C LYS A 8 -2.80 0.51 7.73
N ILE A 9 -2.07 0.76 8.79
CA ILE A 9 -1.72 2.10 9.23
C ILE A 9 -0.22 2.20 9.47
N ASN A 10 0.32 3.40 9.25
CA ASN A 10 1.66 3.75 9.67
C ASN A 10 1.57 4.30 11.12
N LEU A 11 2.18 3.61 12.08
CA LEU A 11 2.31 4.13 13.45
C LEU A 11 3.31 5.28 13.49
N ASN A 12 4.32 5.23 12.63
CA ASN A 12 5.19 6.36 12.33
C ASN A 12 5.57 6.33 10.84
N LEU A 13 6.01 7.47 10.31
CA LEU A 13 6.55 7.57 8.96
C LEU A 13 7.58 8.69 8.92
N LYS A 14 8.81 8.33 8.59
CA LYS A 14 9.90 9.25 8.25
C LYS A 14 10.24 9.12 6.79
N ILE A 15 10.42 10.26 6.13
CA ILE A 15 10.78 10.34 4.71
C ILE A 15 12.18 10.94 4.60
N SER A 16 13.09 10.23 3.93
CA SER A 16 14.41 10.75 3.61
C SER A 16 14.35 11.70 2.41
N LYS A 17 15.24 12.69 2.38
CA LYS A 17 15.49 13.49 1.18
C LYS A 17 16.27 12.71 0.12
N ASP A 18 16.90 11.60 0.49
CA ASP A 18 17.62 10.73 -0.44
C ASP A 18 16.61 9.96 -1.31
N ILE A 19 16.86 9.97 -2.61
CA ILE A 19 16.01 9.31 -3.61
C ILE A 19 16.76 8.12 -4.18
N ASP A 20 16.09 6.95 -4.21
CA ASP A 20 16.58 5.74 -4.85
C ASP A 20 15.57 5.28 -5.91
N ASP A 21 16.03 5.00 -7.12
CA ASP A 21 15.19 4.65 -8.28
C ASP A 21 14.03 5.65 -8.54
N GLY A 22 14.24 6.95 -8.21
CA GLY A 22 13.22 8.00 -8.35
C GLY A 22 12.15 7.98 -7.26
N LEU A 23 12.35 7.20 -6.18
CA LEU A 23 11.48 7.11 -5.01
C LEU A 23 12.22 7.52 -3.75
N HIS A 24 11.52 8.16 -2.81
CA HIS A 24 12.08 8.49 -1.51
C HIS A 24 12.35 7.26 -0.68
N ASN A 25 13.47 7.25 0.03
CA ASN A 25 13.69 6.29 1.11
C ASN A 25 12.79 6.66 2.30
N ILE A 26 12.17 5.66 2.87
CA ILE A 26 11.30 5.81 4.03
C ILE A 26 11.78 4.94 5.21
N SER A 27 11.36 5.33 6.41
CA SER A 27 11.43 4.48 7.61
C SER A 27 10.06 4.56 8.30
N SER A 28 9.40 3.41 8.48
CA SER A 28 8.03 3.38 9.00
C SER A 28 7.75 2.09 9.75
N LEU A 29 7.10 2.19 10.89
CA LEU A 29 6.45 1.07 11.55
C LEU A 29 5.02 0.97 11.04
N ILE A 30 4.73 -0.12 10.31
CA ILE A 30 3.41 -0.37 9.72
C ILE A 30 2.76 -1.58 10.38
N VAL A 31 1.46 -1.46 10.65
CA VAL A 31 0.65 -2.55 11.22
C VAL A 31 -0.58 -2.80 10.36
N PRO A 32 -0.97 -4.08 10.15
CA PRO A 32 -2.26 -4.40 9.56
C PRO A 32 -3.38 -4.09 10.56
N ILE A 33 -4.56 -3.75 10.04
CA ILE A 33 -5.76 -3.50 10.83
C ILE A 33 -6.92 -4.37 10.33
N ASP A 34 -7.91 -4.65 11.18
CA ASP A 34 -9.06 -5.50 10.87
C ASP A 34 -10.14 -4.74 10.07
N LEU A 35 -9.71 -4.18 8.95
CA LEU A 35 -10.53 -3.61 7.88
C LEU A 35 -10.02 -4.20 6.58
N TYR A 36 -10.87 -4.83 5.76
CA TYR A 36 -10.42 -5.58 4.60
C TYR A 36 -11.35 -5.48 3.39
N ASP A 37 -10.77 -5.61 2.21
CA ASP A 37 -11.47 -5.89 0.97
C ASP A 37 -11.59 -7.40 0.77
N SER A 38 -12.63 -7.84 0.03
CA SER A 38 -12.78 -9.25 -0.35
C SER A 38 -12.54 -9.42 -1.84
N ILE A 39 -11.69 -10.37 -2.20
CA ILE A 39 -11.36 -10.69 -3.59
C ILE A 39 -11.84 -12.08 -3.93
N GLU A 40 -12.57 -12.21 -5.03
CA GLU A 40 -12.85 -13.47 -5.68
C GLU A 40 -12.13 -13.51 -7.03
N ILE A 41 -11.35 -14.57 -7.29
CA ILE A 41 -10.61 -14.76 -8.53
C ILE A 41 -10.91 -16.14 -9.12
N ASN A 42 -11.28 -16.17 -10.38
CA ASN A 42 -11.53 -17.39 -11.16
C ASN A 42 -10.72 -17.35 -12.45
N GLU A 43 -10.31 -18.51 -12.93
CA GLU A 43 -9.73 -18.64 -14.27
C GLU A 43 -10.79 -18.33 -15.32
N THR A 44 -10.38 -17.75 -16.43
CA THR A 44 -11.26 -17.51 -17.57
C THR A 44 -10.65 -18.11 -18.85
N ASN A 45 -11.50 -18.44 -19.81
CA ASN A 45 -11.09 -18.94 -21.12
C ASN A 45 -10.87 -17.78 -22.14
N THR A 46 -10.89 -16.53 -21.68
CA THR A 46 -10.57 -15.36 -22.51
C THR A 46 -9.08 -15.08 -22.49
N ASP A 47 -8.59 -14.32 -23.46
CA ASP A 47 -7.18 -13.92 -23.57
C ASP A 47 -6.87 -12.61 -22.83
N VAL A 48 -7.74 -12.20 -21.89
CA VAL A 48 -7.60 -10.96 -21.13
C VAL A 48 -8.11 -11.15 -19.70
N ASP A 49 -7.46 -10.44 -18.75
CA ASP A 49 -7.98 -10.34 -17.39
C ASP A 49 -9.15 -9.38 -17.33
N ASN A 50 -10.19 -9.76 -16.61
CA ASN A 50 -11.35 -8.95 -16.35
C ASN A 50 -11.40 -8.60 -14.86
N ILE A 51 -11.03 -7.37 -14.53
CA ILE A 51 -10.94 -6.88 -13.15
C ILE A 51 -12.14 -5.95 -12.90
N ARG A 52 -12.98 -6.31 -11.95
CA ARG A 52 -14.21 -5.59 -11.62
C ARG A 52 -14.25 -5.23 -10.14
N PHE A 53 -14.55 -3.98 -9.86
CA PHE A 53 -14.78 -3.47 -8.53
C PHE A 53 -16.28 -3.21 -8.36
N ASP A 54 -16.81 -3.33 -7.15
CA ASP A 54 -18.19 -2.99 -6.80
C ASP A 54 -18.42 -1.48 -6.64
N ILE A 55 -17.39 -0.69 -6.87
CA ILE A 55 -17.39 0.78 -6.88
C ILE A 55 -16.86 1.31 -8.22
N GLU A 56 -17.24 2.53 -8.56
CA GLU A 56 -16.76 3.23 -9.74
C GLU A 56 -15.47 4.02 -9.50
N GLY A 57 -14.84 4.51 -10.58
CA GLY A 57 -13.69 5.41 -10.52
C GLY A 57 -12.33 4.73 -10.41
N ILE A 58 -12.26 3.41 -10.35
CA ILE A 58 -10.98 2.71 -10.37
C ILE A 58 -10.48 2.60 -11.83
N PRO A 59 -9.26 3.07 -12.15
CA PRO A 59 -8.74 2.99 -13.51
C PRO A 59 -8.49 1.54 -13.95
N LYS A 60 -8.52 1.30 -15.26
CA LYS A 60 -8.22 -0.03 -15.84
C LYS A 60 -6.81 -0.48 -15.48
N GLU A 61 -5.84 0.44 -15.58
CA GLU A 61 -4.49 0.20 -15.08
C GLU A 61 -4.44 0.53 -13.59
N ASN A 62 -4.42 -0.50 -12.77
CA ASN A 62 -4.43 -0.45 -11.32
C ASN A 62 -3.40 -1.42 -10.72
N THR A 63 -3.27 -1.45 -9.41
CA THR A 63 -2.28 -2.31 -8.72
C THR A 63 -2.49 -3.80 -8.98
N ILE A 64 -3.74 -4.26 -9.18
CA ILE A 64 -4.01 -5.67 -9.51
C ILE A 64 -3.54 -5.99 -10.93
N SER A 65 -3.86 -5.15 -11.93
CA SER A 65 -3.39 -5.36 -13.30
C SER A 65 -1.87 -5.34 -13.39
N LYS A 66 -1.20 -4.43 -12.64
CA LYS A 66 0.27 -4.41 -12.53
C LYS A 66 0.83 -5.68 -11.90
N ALA A 67 0.19 -6.19 -10.84
CA ALA A 67 0.60 -7.44 -10.19
C ALA A 67 0.50 -8.65 -11.15
N LEU A 68 -0.59 -8.78 -11.89
CA LEU A 68 -0.76 -9.84 -12.89
C LEU A 68 0.27 -9.74 -14.01
N ASN A 69 0.55 -8.53 -14.50
CA ASN A 69 1.57 -8.29 -15.54
C ASN A 69 2.98 -8.64 -15.01
N LEU A 70 3.30 -8.26 -13.78
CA LEU A 70 4.59 -8.60 -13.16
C LEU A 70 4.74 -10.12 -13.05
N LEU A 71 3.74 -10.84 -12.56
CA LEU A 71 3.79 -12.30 -12.47
C LEU A 71 3.99 -12.95 -13.84
N ARG A 72 3.31 -12.49 -14.89
CA ARG A 72 3.50 -13.01 -16.27
C ARG A 72 4.90 -12.72 -16.79
N SER A 73 5.45 -11.55 -16.53
CA SER A 73 6.79 -11.18 -16.99
C SER A 73 7.90 -12.01 -16.32
N LYS A 74 7.64 -12.58 -15.15
CA LYS A 74 8.60 -13.35 -14.34
C LYS A 74 8.35 -14.86 -14.37
N SER A 75 7.28 -15.30 -15.03
CA SER A 75 6.90 -16.71 -15.04
C SER A 75 6.18 -17.10 -16.34
N ASN A 76 5.91 -18.39 -16.51
CA ASN A 76 5.11 -18.91 -17.63
C ASN A 76 3.60 -18.90 -17.32
N LEU A 77 3.10 -17.94 -16.57
CA LEU A 77 1.68 -17.81 -16.25
C LEU A 77 0.91 -17.42 -17.51
N SER A 78 0.25 -18.39 -18.16
CA SER A 78 -0.54 -18.22 -19.39
C SER A 78 -2.04 -18.12 -19.16
N VAL A 79 -2.49 -18.26 -17.90
CA VAL A 79 -3.90 -18.22 -17.54
C VAL A 79 -4.35 -16.78 -17.31
N PHE A 80 -5.56 -16.45 -17.76
CA PHE A 80 -6.23 -15.17 -17.49
C PHE A 80 -7.32 -15.33 -16.44
N PHE A 81 -7.72 -14.21 -15.82
CA PHE A 81 -8.55 -14.24 -14.64
C PHE A 81 -9.74 -13.28 -14.72
N ASP A 82 -10.87 -13.74 -14.19
CA ASP A 82 -11.99 -12.93 -13.74
C ASP A 82 -11.77 -12.61 -12.26
N VAL A 83 -11.51 -11.33 -11.95
CA VAL A 83 -11.25 -10.84 -10.59
C VAL A 83 -12.37 -9.91 -10.18
N LYS A 84 -13.07 -10.24 -9.08
CA LYS A 84 -14.10 -9.41 -8.48
C LYS A 84 -13.61 -8.92 -7.13
N ILE A 85 -13.68 -7.62 -6.91
CA ILE A 85 -13.26 -6.98 -5.68
C ILE A 85 -14.44 -6.27 -5.04
N GLN A 86 -14.74 -6.63 -3.80
CA GLN A 86 -15.62 -5.91 -2.91
C GLN A 86 -14.78 -4.97 -2.05
N LYS A 87 -14.97 -3.66 -2.24
CA LYS A 87 -14.20 -2.61 -1.58
C LYS A 87 -14.85 -2.17 -0.28
N ASN A 88 -14.17 -2.40 0.84
CA ASN A 88 -14.53 -1.85 2.14
C ASN A 88 -13.46 -0.86 2.64
N ILE A 89 -12.21 -1.01 2.17
CA ILE A 89 -11.13 -0.08 2.50
C ILE A 89 -11.33 1.21 1.71
N PRO A 90 -11.46 2.38 2.37
CA PRO A 90 -11.61 3.68 1.70
C PRO A 90 -10.47 3.95 0.71
N ILE A 91 -10.84 4.49 -0.46
CA ILE A 91 -9.87 4.85 -1.50
C ILE A 91 -9.17 6.15 -1.13
N GLU A 92 -7.87 6.26 -1.43
CA GLU A 92 -7.06 7.46 -1.21
C GLU A 92 -7.04 7.94 0.26
N ALA A 93 -7.25 7.02 1.21
CA ALA A 93 -7.20 7.28 2.64
C ALA A 93 -5.86 6.90 3.31
N GLY A 94 -4.81 6.58 2.54
CA GLY A 94 -3.52 6.14 3.09
C GLY A 94 -3.51 4.73 3.70
N LEU A 95 -4.62 3.99 3.58
CA LEU A 95 -4.83 2.67 4.21
C LEU A 95 -4.28 1.49 3.38
N GLY A 96 -3.70 1.74 2.22
CA GLY A 96 -3.01 0.76 1.40
C GLY A 96 -3.90 -0.28 0.71
N GLY A 97 -5.22 -0.04 0.57
CA GLY A 97 -6.17 -1.04 0.04
C GLY A 97 -5.79 -1.60 -1.33
N GLY A 98 -5.38 -0.74 -2.28
CA GLY A 98 -4.94 -1.19 -3.61
C GLY A 98 -3.69 -2.07 -3.56
N SER A 99 -2.71 -1.71 -2.72
CA SER A 99 -1.48 -2.49 -2.53
C SER A 99 -1.75 -3.81 -1.83
N SER A 100 -2.67 -3.82 -0.85
CA SER A 100 -3.13 -5.04 -0.19
C SER A 100 -3.80 -6.01 -1.17
N ASN A 101 -4.67 -5.49 -2.05
CA ASN A 101 -5.31 -6.29 -3.10
C ASN A 101 -4.26 -6.93 -4.03
N ALA A 102 -3.26 -6.16 -4.48
CA ALA A 102 -2.18 -6.67 -5.32
C ALA A 102 -1.35 -7.75 -4.61
N ALA A 103 -0.97 -7.52 -3.34
CA ALA A 103 -0.23 -8.48 -2.53
C ALA A 103 -0.99 -9.80 -2.36
N GLY A 104 -2.30 -9.73 -2.11
CA GLY A 104 -3.17 -10.90 -2.03
C GLY A 104 -3.18 -11.70 -3.33
N ILE A 105 -3.27 -11.04 -4.48
CA ILE A 105 -3.20 -11.68 -5.80
C ILE A 105 -1.83 -12.33 -6.01
N ILE A 106 -0.72 -11.61 -5.77
CA ILE A 106 0.64 -12.15 -5.92
C ILE A 106 0.80 -13.40 -5.04
N SER A 107 0.51 -13.31 -3.76
CA SER A 107 0.68 -14.41 -2.81
C SER A 107 -0.19 -15.62 -3.16
N MET A 108 -1.44 -15.39 -3.59
CA MET A 108 -2.37 -16.47 -3.95
C MET A 108 -1.92 -17.18 -5.22
N LEU A 109 -1.55 -16.44 -6.27
CA LEU A 109 -1.20 -17.04 -7.56
C LEU A 109 0.17 -17.70 -7.54
N THR A 110 1.16 -17.11 -6.87
CA THR A 110 2.48 -17.74 -6.69
C THR A 110 2.34 -19.08 -5.97
N LYS A 111 1.51 -19.16 -4.94
CA LYS A 111 1.25 -20.41 -4.23
C LYS A 111 0.46 -21.42 -5.09
N LYS A 112 -0.60 -20.98 -5.77
CA LYS A 112 -1.47 -21.89 -6.55
C LYS A 112 -0.75 -22.51 -7.72
N TYR A 113 0.02 -21.72 -8.46
CA TYR A 113 0.68 -22.15 -9.69
C TYR A 113 2.17 -22.48 -9.50
N ASN A 114 2.64 -22.51 -8.25
CA ASN A 114 4.05 -22.72 -7.89
C ASN A 114 4.98 -21.80 -8.70
N LEU A 115 4.64 -20.51 -8.77
CA LEU A 115 5.43 -19.51 -9.50
C LEU A 115 6.58 -18.98 -8.64
N PRO A 116 7.67 -18.51 -9.24
CA PRO A 116 8.71 -17.79 -8.51
C PRO A 116 8.12 -16.49 -7.94
N MET A 117 8.43 -16.22 -6.67
CA MET A 117 8.08 -14.94 -6.04
C MET A 117 9.04 -13.87 -6.56
N PRO A 118 8.54 -12.77 -7.16
CA PRO A 118 9.40 -11.63 -7.50
C PRO A 118 10.05 -11.03 -6.26
N SER A 119 11.22 -10.41 -6.39
CA SER A 119 11.84 -9.72 -5.25
C SER A 119 10.97 -8.56 -4.77
N TYR A 120 11.07 -8.22 -3.48
CA TYR A 120 10.32 -7.10 -2.91
C TYR A 120 10.63 -5.77 -3.60
N ARG A 121 11.90 -5.58 -4.02
CA ARG A 121 12.28 -4.40 -4.81
C ARG A 121 11.57 -4.35 -6.17
N GLU A 122 11.52 -5.44 -6.90
CA GLU A 122 10.77 -5.51 -8.17
C GLU A 122 9.28 -5.21 -7.96
N ILE A 123 8.70 -5.74 -6.88
CA ILE A 123 7.30 -5.49 -6.53
C ILE A 123 7.09 -4.02 -6.16
N ALA A 124 7.95 -3.44 -5.34
CA ALA A 124 7.83 -2.06 -4.89
C ALA A 124 7.88 -1.08 -6.07
N ILE A 125 8.79 -1.30 -7.02
CA ILE A 125 8.96 -0.43 -8.20
C ILE A 125 7.82 -0.61 -9.20
N ASN A 126 7.44 -1.85 -9.52
CA ASN A 126 6.53 -2.12 -10.65
C ASN A 126 5.05 -2.15 -10.26
N VAL A 127 4.72 -2.42 -8.99
CA VAL A 127 3.34 -2.54 -8.51
C VAL A 127 2.99 -1.44 -7.54
N GLY A 128 3.79 -1.29 -6.49
CA GLY A 128 3.63 -0.25 -5.48
C GLY A 128 4.44 -0.52 -4.22
N SER A 129 4.97 0.55 -3.62
CA SER A 129 5.89 0.52 -2.46
C SER A 129 5.33 -0.16 -1.21
N ASP A 130 4.01 -0.11 -0.98
CA ASP A 130 3.37 -0.77 0.16
C ASP A 130 3.13 -2.28 -0.05
N VAL A 131 3.23 -2.79 -1.30
CA VAL A 131 2.89 -4.20 -1.61
C VAL A 131 3.77 -5.21 -0.87
N PRO A 132 5.10 -5.02 -0.74
CA PRO A 132 5.97 -5.93 0.00
C PRO A 132 5.54 -6.14 1.46
N PHE A 133 5.11 -5.08 2.15
CA PHE A 133 4.56 -5.17 3.50
C PHE A 133 3.37 -6.13 3.56
N PHE A 134 2.41 -6.00 2.64
CA PHE A 134 1.20 -6.83 2.64
C PHE A 134 1.47 -8.29 2.29
N ILE A 135 2.56 -8.61 1.61
CA ILE A 135 2.97 -10.00 1.37
C ILE A 135 3.35 -10.69 2.68
N THR A 136 4.00 -9.98 3.60
CA THR A 136 4.33 -10.52 4.94
C THR A 136 3.09 -10.63 5.82
N GLY A 137 2.15 -9.69 5.69
CA GLY A 137 0.90 -9.63 6.46
C GLY A 137 1.11 -9.46 7.97
N LYS A 138 2.27 -8.99 8.41
CA LYS A 138 2.64 -8.84 9.83
C LYS A 138 3.05 -7.39 10.12
N PRO A 139 2.89 -6.93 11.39
CA PRO A 139 3.53 -5.69 11.81
C PRO A 139 5.00 -5.71 11.42
N SER A 140 5.51 -4.64 10.81
CA SER A 140 6.87 -4.63 10.26
C SER A 140 7.47 -3.24 10.31
N ASN A 141 8.79 -3.18 10.52
CA ASN A 141 9.58 -2.02 10.15
C ASN A 141 9.81 -2.06 8.64
N ILE A 142 9.52 -0.95 7.98
CA ILE A 142 9.68 -0.79 6.54
C ILE A 142 10.77 0.25 6.30
N LEU A 143 11.73 -0.10 5.43
CA LEU A 143 12.87 0.74 5.06
C LEU A 143 13.05 0.76 3.55
N GLY A 144 13.99 1.61 3.09
CA GLY A 144 14.29 1.78 1.67
C GLY A 144 13.12 2.44 0.94
N ILE A 145 12.84 2.03 -0.26
CA ILE A 145 11.65 2.48 -1.04
C ILE A 145 10.36 1.71 -0.69
N GLY A 146 10.33 1.00 0.46
CA GLY A 146 9.27 0.07 0.85
C GLY A 146 9.62 -1.41 0.60
N ASP A 147 10.83 -1.68 0.12
CA ASP A 147 11.31 -2.99 -0.32
C ASP A 147 12.07 -3.77 0.77
N ILE A 148 12.46 -3.11 1.84
CA ILE A 148 13.08 -3.75 3.00
C ILE A 148 12.01 -3.90 4.08
N VAL A 149 11.59 -5.13 4.32
CA VAL A 149 10.51 -5.47 5.26
C VAL A 149 11.09 -6.32 6.37
N ASP A 150 11.07 -5.81 7.60
CA ASP A 150 11.50 -6.50 8.80
C ASP A 150 10.30 -6.80 9.72
N PRO A 151 9.77 -8.04 9.69
CA PRO A 151 8.58 -8.40 10.45
C PRO A 151 8.83 -8.41 11.96
N LEU A 152 7.87 -7.86 12.71
CA LEU A 152 7.89 -7.78 14.17
C LEU A 152 6.89 -8.75 14.79
N ASN A 153 7.24 -9.29 15.95
CA ASN A 153 6.32 -10.03 16.80
C ASN A 153 5.79 -9.09 17.89
N LEU A 154 4.68 -8.39 17.60
CA LEU A 154 3.98 -7.62 18.62
C LEU A 154 3.24 -8.58 19.56
N GLN A 155 3.50 -8.47 20.87
CA GLN A 155 2.90 -9.34 21.89
C GLN A 155 1.55 -8.83 22.41
N LYS A 156 1.06 -7.69 21.92
CA LYS A 156 -0.18 -7.05 22.39
C LYS A 156 -1.04 -6.62 21.21
N ASP A 157 -2.33 -6.90 21.33
CA ASP A 157 -3.33 -6.30 20.47
C ASP A 157 -3.45 -4.82 20.79
N ILE A 158 -3.51 -3.99 19.75
CA ILE A 158 -3.70 -2.54 19.87
C ILE A 158 -5.11 -2.22 19.44
N ASN A 159 -5.92 -1.73 20.39
CA ASN A 159 -7.23 -1.18 20.07
C ASN A 159 -7.08 0.26 19.58
N MET A 160 -7.71 0.57 18.44
CA MET A 160 -7.63 1.91 17.86
C MET A 160 -8.96 2.34 17.26
N ILE A 161 -9.15 3.65 17.16
CA ILE A 161 -10.27 4.25 16.45
C ILE A 161 -9.73 4.84 15.15
N LEU A 162 -10.27 4.40 14.03
CA LEU A 162 -9.93 4.93 12.72
C LEU A 162 -10.93 6.01 12.33
N VAL A 163 -10.47 7.25 12.20
CA VAL A 163 -11.25 8.36 11.66
C VAL A 163 -10.86 8.57 10.20
N VAL A 164 -11.82 8.45 9.29
CA VAL A 164 -11.60 8.65 7.85
C VAL A 164 -12.35 9.90 7.43
N PRO A 165 -11.66 11.03 7.21
CA PRO A 165 -12.27 12.25 6.74
C PRO A 165 -12.75 12.14 5.28
N ASN A 166 -13.58 13.10 4.84
CA ASN A 166 -14.03 13.17 3.45
C ASN A 166 -12.95 13.71 2.50
N GLU A 167 -11.98 14.43 3.06
CA GLU A 167 -10.82 14.99 2.37
C GLU A 167 -9.96 13.85 1.81
N LYS A 168 -9.54 14.01 0.56
CA LYS A 168 -8.71 13.01 -0.13
C LYS A 168 -7.39 13.61 -0.56
N ILE A 169 -6.31 12.94 -0.21
CA ILE A 169 -4.97 13.34 -0.62
C ILE A 169 -4.30 12.16 -1.32
N SER A 170 -3.93 12.36 -2.58
CA SER A 170 -3.14 11.34 -3.27
C SER A 170 -1.72 11.29 -2.69
N THR A 171 -1.16 10.08 -2.58
CA THR A 171 0.22 9.88 -2.11
C THR A 171 1.22 10.70 -2.95
N ARG A 172 1.00 10.80 -4.27
CA ARG A 172 1.84 11.62 -5.16
C ARG A 172 1.85 13.09 -4.74
N ASN A 173 0.66 13.67 -4.46
CA ASN A 173 0.57 15.07 -4.05
C ASN A 173 1.22 15.30 -2.68
N ALA A 174 1.09 14.32 -1.76
CA ALA A 174 1.74 14.39 -0.45
C ALA A 174 3.27 14.41 -0.58
N PHE A 175 3.87 13.54 -1.42
CA PHE A 175 5.30 13.56 -1.69
C PHE A 175 5.74 14.86 -2.37
N SER A 176 5.04 15.32 -3.40
CA SER A 176 5.37 16.58 -4.07
C SER A 176 5.33 17.78 -3.10
N LYS A 177 4.35 17.79 -2.19
CA LYS A 177 4.26 18.84 -1.17
C LYS A 177 5.35 18.70 -0.10
N PHE A 178 5.72 17.48 0.28
CA PHE A 178 6.86 17.22 1.15
C PHE A 178 8.16 17.78 0.56
N ASP A 179 8.41 17.53 -0.73
CA ASP A 179 9.61 18.04 -1.41
C ASP A 179 9.66 19.57 -1.43
N GLU A 180 8.53 20.21 -1.75
CA GLU A 180 8.40 21.65 -1.73
C GLU A 180 8.73 22.23 -0.34
N LEU A 181 8.10 21.71 0.71
CA LEU A 181 8.28 22.18 2.09
C LEU A 181 9.66 21.85 2.66
N SER A 182 10.26 20.72 2.26
CA SER A 182 11.58 20.31 2.72
C SER A 182 12.72 21.22 2.24
N GLN A 183 12.49 22.00 1.20
CA GLN A 183 13.45 23.02 0.74
C GLN A 183 13.50 24.22 1.70
N ASP A 184 12.43 24.48 2.45
CA ASP A 184 12.29 25.63 3.33
C ASP A 184 12.82 25.37 4.78
N ASN A 185 13.50 24.25 5.05
CA ASN A 185 14.06 23.87 6.36
C ASN A 185 13.04 23.91 7.52
N LEU A 186 11.81 23.48 7.29
CA LEU A 186 10.83 23.32 8.37
C LEU A 186 11.29 22.21 9.31
N GLU A 187 11.55 22.55 10.57
CA GLU A 187 11.77 21.58 11.64
C GLU A 187 10.45 20.81 11.87
N ILE A 188 10.48 19.52 11.58
CA ILE A 188 9.34 18.63 11.85
C ILE A 188 9.38 18.31 13.34
N ASN A 189 8.38 18.79 14.08
CA ASN A 189 8.27 18.57 15.52
C ASN A 189 8.11 17.07 15.81
N GLU A 190 9.08 16.49 16.52
CA GLU A 190 8.95 15.18 17.13
C GLU A 190 7.99 15.29 18.33
N TYR A 191 6.91 14.51 18.32
CA TYR A 191 6.07 14.35 19.53
C TYR A 191 6.81 13.40 20.48
N GLU A 192 7.41 13.95 21.53
CA GLU A 192 8.43 13.31 22.36
C GLU A 192 7.98 12.05 23.12
N ASP A 193 6.70 11.86 23.44
CA ASP A 193 6.28 10.80 24.39
C ASP A 193 5.84 9.47 23.78
N LEU A 194 5.50 9.36 22.51
CA LEU A 194 5.03 8.12 21.88
C LEU A 194 5.80 7.72 20.61
N LYS A 195 6.77 8.50 20.16
CA LYS A 195 7.46 8.33 18.87
C LYS A 195 6.50 8.10 17.69
N ILE A 196 5.27 8.64 17.80
CA ILE A 196 4.29 8.67 16.72
C ILE A 196 4.52 9.98 15.97
N PHE A 197 5.04 9.87 14.77
CA PHE A 197 5.23 11.02 13.87
C PHE A 197 4.92 10.58 12.45
N ASN A 198 4.48 11.52 11.63
CA ASN A 198 4.21 11.25 10.21
C ASN A 198 4.63 12.46 9.40
N ASP A 199 5.69 12.32 8.62
CA ASP A 199 6.22 13.38 7.79
C ASP A 199 5.24 13.88 6.72
N PHE A 200 4.16 13.14 6.44
CA PHE A 200 3.05 13.63 5.62
C PHE A 200 2.06 14.52 6.34
N TRP A 201 2.13 14.66 7.68
CA TRP A 201 1.13 15.43 8.40
C TRP A 201 1.09 16.91 7.94
N ILE A 202 2.25 17.59 7.93
CA ILE A 202 2.34 18.98 7.48
C ILE A 202 1.99 19.13 5.99
N PRO A 203 2.55 18.33 5.06
CA PRO A 203 2.13 18.31 3.66
C PRO A 203 0.62 18.13 3.48
N ALA A 204 0.02 17.17 4.19
CA ALA A 204 -1.40 16.88 4.14
C ALA A 204 -2.26 18.05 4.61
N CYS A 205 -1.94 18.64 5.77
CA CYS A 205 -2.66 19.81 6.31
C CYS A 205 -2.47 21.07 5.43
N THR A 206 -1.36 21.16 4.70
CA THR A 206 -1.13 22.27 3.76
C THR A 206 -1.99 22.10 2.50
N LEU A 207 -2.15 20.88 2.01
CA LEU A 207 -3.01 20.56 0.87
C LEU A 207 -4.50 20.67 1.22
N GLU A 208 -4.87 20.21 2.42
CA GLU A 208 -6.24 20.14 2.92
C GLU A 208 -6.34 20.69 4.35
N PRO A 209 -6.46 22.02 4.53
CA PRO A 209 -6.45 22.65 5.85
C PRO A 209 -7.58 22.19 6.78
N ASN A 210 -8.66 21.60 6.26
CA ASN A 210 -9.75 21.07 7.09
C ASN A 210 -9.31 19.89 7.97
N LEU A 211 -8.22 19.19 7.62
CA LEU A 211 -7.65 18.13 8.46
C LEU A 211 -7.22 18.62 9.85
N LEU A 212 -6.88 19.90 9.98
CA LEU A 212 -6.54 20.49 11.28
C LEU A 212 -7.73 20.62 12.24
N LYS A 213 -8.97 20.33 11.79
CA LYS A 213 -10.19 20.43 12.58
C LYS A 213 -10.69 19.08 13.12
N ILE A 214 -10.00 18.00 12.72
CA ILE A 214 -10.29 16.63 13.14
C ILE A 214 -9.47 16.29 14.38
#